data_81d20b8708e2220cce1773add580156c
#
_entry.id   81d20b8708e2220cce1773add580156c
#
_cell.length_a   1.000
_cell.length_b   1.000
_cell.length_c   1.000
_cell.angle_alpha   90.00
_cell.angle_beta   90.00
_cell.angle_gamma   90.00
#
_symmetry.space_group_name_H-M   'P 1'
#
loop_
_entity.id
_entity.type
_entity.pdbx_description
1 polymer ?
#
loop_
_entity_poly.entity_id
_entity_poly.type
_entity_poly.pdbx_seq_one_letter_code
_entity_poly.pdbx_strand_id
1 'polypeptide(L)'
;MARTARQLWAWPAQLRRHGVLGINARNADYVLRWNPRAHYPRVDDKLLTKQICETHGIPVPATYRVIEKAGDIAKFADLVRDRPEFVVKPAKGAEGRGILVVAEHDTAEFVTSSGERLPLAEVQYHLSTILSGLYSLAGQPDRAIVEQRIVRHAAFDRVAVGGTPDIRVVLYRCVPVMAMVRLPTRASRGRANLHQGAVAAAVHLGTGVTFGGVCQNRTMVNHPD
;
A
#
# COMPACT_ATOMS: atom_id res chain seq x y z
N MET A 1 -4.77 -42.76 11.52
CA MET A 1 -3.54 -42.82 10.72
C MET A 1 -2.75 -41.53 10.99
N ALA A 2 -1.69 -41.63 11.80
CA ALA A 2 -0.87 -40.50 12.20
C ALA A 2 0.02 -40.06 11.03
N ARG A 3 -0.25 -38.86 10.46
CA ARG A 3 0.69 -38.20 9.57
C ARG A 3 1.89 -37.76 10.40
N THR A 4 2.98 -38.46 10.23
CA THR A 4 4.26 -38.24 10.90
C THR A 4 4.77 -36.82 10.69
N ALA A 5 5.17 -36.14 11.76
CA ALA A 5 5.76 -34.81 11.82
C ALA A 5 7.03 -34.60 10.94
N ARG A 6 7.42 -35.54 10.12
CA ARG A 6 8.59 -35.51 9.22
C ARG A 6 8.37 -34.70 7.92
N GLN A 7 7.16 -34.26 7.62
CA GLN A 7 6.86 -33.53 6.34
C GLN A 7 6.91 -32.00 6.45
N LEU A 8 7.24 -31.42 7.60
CA LEU A 8 7.24 -29.97 7.80
C LEU A 8 8.57 -29.27 7.46
N TRP A 9 9.64 -30.02 7.16
CA TRP A 9 10.93 -29.43 6.81
C TRP A 9 11.31 -29.81 5.37
N ALA A 10 11.00 -28.90 4.42
CA ALA A 10 11.60 -28.98 3.09
C ALA A 10 13.08 -28.60 3.21
N TRP A 11 14.00 -29.50 2.90
CA TRP A 11 15.42 -29.20 2.89
C TRP A 11 15.73 -28.08 1.91
N PRO A 12 16.59 -27.11 2.23
CA PRO A 12 16.95 -25.99 1.33
C PRO A 12 17.35 -26.45 -0.08
N ALA A 13 17.99 -27.62 -0.19
CA ALA A 13 18.35 -28.22 -1.47
C ALA A 13 17.12 -28.65 -2.30
N GLN A 14 16.06 -29.15 -1.66
CA GLN A 14 14.83 -29.53 -2.36
C GLN A 14 14.10 -28.26 -2.86
N LEU A 15 14.01 -27.21 -2.03
CA LEU A 15 13.43 -25.94 -2.43
C LEU A 15 14.16 -25.35 -3.64
N ARG A 16 15.48 -25.37 -3.64
CA ARG A 16 16.29 -24.92 -4.79
C ARG A 16 16.02 -25.73 -6.06
N ARG A 17 15.89 -27.06 -5.95
CA ARG A 17 15.54 -27.93 -7.09
C ARG A 17 14.17 -27.59 -7.69
N HIS A 18 13.25 -27.09 -6.87
CA HIS A 18 11.94 -26.62 -7.30
C HIS A 18 11.94 -25.13 -7.72
N GLY A 19 13.10 -24.50 -7.89
CA GLY A 19 13.22 -23.11 -8.33
C GLY A 19 12.92 -22.07 -7.25
N VAL A 20 12.78 -22.47 -5.98
CA VAL A 20 12.54 -21.53 -4.89
C VAL A 20 13.85 -20.85 -4.50
N LEU A 21 13.91 -19.54 -4.64
CA LEU A 21 15.03 -18.71 -4.19
C LEU A 21 14.96 -18.47 -2.68
N GLY A 22 16.06 -18.75 -1.98
CA GLY A 22 16.21 -18.26 -0.61
C GLY A 22 16.31 -16.72 -0.57
N ILE A 23 15.94 -16.12 0.55
CA ILE A 23 15.89 -14.66 0.71
C ILE A 23 17.25 -13.99 0.39
N ASN A 24 18.36 -14.61 0.80
CA ASN A 24 19.70 -14.07 0.56
C ASN A 24 20.04 -14.09 -0.94
N ALA A 25 19.79 -15.21 -1.64
CA ALA A 25 20.02 -15.32 -3.08
C ALA A 25 19.12 -14.35 -3.85
N ARG A 26 17.82 -14.26 -3.47
CA ARG A 26 16.91 -13.26 -4.05
C ARG A 26 17.46 -11.85 -3.89
N ASN A 27 17.92 -11.49 -2.69
CA ASN A 27 18.41 -10.15 -2.42
C ASN A 27 19.74 -9.86 -3.12
N ALA A 28 20.71 -10.77 -3.10
CA ALA A 28 22.03 -10.57 -3.69
C ALA A 28 21.97 -10.60 -5.23
N ASP A 29 21.38 -11.67 -5.80
CA ASP A 29 21.49 -11.96 -7.24
C ASP A 29 20.47 -11.19 -8.08
N TYR A 30 19.35 -10.74 -7.46
CA TYR A 30 18.27 -10.04 -8.17
C TYR A 30 18.04 -8.64 -7.66
N VAL A 31 17.71 -8.45 -6.36
CA VAL A 31 17.29 -7.13 -5.88
C VAL A 31 18.45 -6.14 -5.92
N LEU A 32 19.56 -6.43 -5.27
CA LEU A 32 20.71 -5.50 -5.18
C LEU A 32 21.42 -5.34 -6.52
N ARG A 33 21.46 -6.42 -7.30
CA ARG A 33 22.10 -6.39 -8.62
C ARG A 33 21.38 -5.48 -9.62
N TRP A 34 20.05 -5.48 -9.61
CA TRP A 34 19.24 -4.77 -10.62
C TRP A 34 18.57 -3.51 -10.10
N ASN A 35 18.66 -3.25 -8.78
CA ASN A 35 18.14 -2.03 -8.16
C ASN A 35 19.24 -1.39 -7.32
N PRO A 36 20.13 -0.59 -7.93
CA PRO A 36 21.18 0.12 -7.21
C PRO A 36 20.62 0.98 -6.07
N ARG A 37 21.21 0.92 -4.90
CA ARG A 37 20.75 1.66 -3.70
C ARG A 37 20.64 3.17 -3.93
N ALA A 38 21.44 3.73 -4.80
CA ALA A 38 21.38 5.15 -5.19
C ALA A 38 20.00 5.56 -5.75
N HIS A 39 19.21 4.61 -6.22
CA HIS A 39 17.86 4.86 -6.76
C HIS A 39 16.73 4.64 -5.74
N TYR A 40 17.02 4.11 -4.56
CA TYR A 40 16.00 3.85 -3.54
C TYR A 40 15.22 5.11 -3.12
N PRO A 41 15.81 6.29 -2.95
CA PRO A 41 15.06 7.51 -2.64
C PRO A 41 13.91 7.80 -3.62
N ARG A 42 14.06 7.37 -4.89
CA ARG A 42 13.04 7.55 -5.94
C ARG A 42 11.75 6.77 -5.69
N VAL A 43 11.80 5.71 -4.86
CA VAL A 43 10.66 4.86 -4.53
C VAL A 43 10.30 4.90 -3.04
N ASP A 44 11.25 5.27 -2.19
CA ASP A 44 11.04 5.39 -0.75
C ASP A 44 10.33 6.71 -0.39
N ASP A 45 10.56 7.77 -1.16
CA ASP A 45 9.88 9.06 -1.02
C ASP A 45 8.77 9.21 -2.07
N LYS A 46 7.51 9.16 -1.61
CA LYS A 46 6.34 9.24 -2.50
C LYS A 46 6.21 10.58 -3.23
N LEU A 47 6.73 11.67 -2.66
CA LEU A 47 6.72 12.96 -3.37
C LEU A 47 7.68 12.94 -4.55
N LEU A 48 8.88 12.38 -4.36
CA LEU A 48 9.83 12.21 -5.45
C LEU A 48 9.31 11.24 -6.52
N THR A 49 8.70 10.11 -6.10
CA THR A 49 8.05 9.19 -7.03
C THR A 49 6.97 9.89 -7.85
N LYS A 50 6.10 10.67 -7.22
CA LYS A 50 5.03 11.42 -7.92
C LYS A 50 5.61 12.40 -8.93
N GLN A 51 6.61 13.18 -8.56
CA GLN A 51 7.29 14.12 -9.44
C GLN A 51 7.88 13.42 -10.68
N ILE A 52 8.51 12.26 -10.49
CA ILE A 52 9.03 11.45 -11.60
C ILE A 52 7.88 10.97 -12.50
N CYS A 53 6.79 10.45 -11.92
CA CYS A 53 5.63 10.01 -12.67
C CYS A 53 5.02 11.15 -13.49
N GLU A 54 4.79 12.31 -12.89
CA GLU A 54 4.22 13.48 -13.55
C GLU A 54 5.11 13.96 -14.72
N THR A 55 6.44 14.00 -14.53
CA THR A 55 7.40 14.36 -15.56
C THR A 55 7.33 13.42 -16.78
N HIS A 56 6.94 12.15 -16.56
CA HIS A 56 6.83 11.14 -17.62
C HIS A 56 5.39 10.90 -18.08
N GLY A 57 4.43 11.74 -17.68
CA GLY A 57 3.02 11.61 -18.07
C GLY A 57 2.32 10.39 -17.46
N ILE A 58 2.87 9.80 -16.39
CA ILE A 58 2.24 8.70 -15.66
C ILE A 58 1.24 9.30 -14.66
N PRO A 59 -0.06 8.97 -14.75
CA PRO A 59 -1.08 9.55 -13.90
C PRO A 59 -0.88 9.14 -12.43
N VAL A 60 -0.97 10.12 -11.55
CA VAL A 60 -0.93 9.95 -10.08
C VAL A 60 -2.05 10.77 -9.44
N PRO A 61 -2.52 10.43 -8.24
CA PRO A 61 -3.49 11.25 -7.52
C PRO A 61 -2.97 12.67 -7.35
N ALA A 62 -3.81 13.69 -7.56
CA ALA A 62 -3.40 15.08 -7.41
C ALA A 62 -2.94 15.35 -5.98
N THR A 63 -1.78 15.97 -5.81
CA THR A 63 -1.29 16.42 -4.50
C THR A 63 -1.92 17.79 -4.20
N TYR A 64 -2.73 17.87 -3.15
CA TYR A 64 -3.38 19.10 -2.74
C TYR A 64 -2.44 19.97 -1.88
N ARG A 65 -1.80 19.35 -0.90
CA ARG A 65 -0.86 20.04 0.02
C ARG A 65 0.23 19.07 0.49
N VAL A 66 1.34 19.64 0.90
CA VAL A 66 2.39 18.95 1.66
C VAL A 66 2.54 19.68 2.98
N ILE A 67 2.41 18.98 4.08
CA ILE A 67 2.57 19.49 5.44
C ILE A 67 4.00 19.15 5.89
N GLU A 68 4.80 20.16 6.13
CA GLU A 68 6.22 20.00 6.46
C GLU A 68 6.58 20.54 7.84
N LYS A 69 5.76 21.47 8.36
CA LYS A 69 6.04 22.21 9.58
C LYS A 69 4.85 22.21 10.53
N ALA A 70 5.12 22.35 11.83
CA ALA A 70 4.06 22.46 12.84
C ALA A 70 3.08 23.61 12.56
N GLY A 71 3.58 24.72 12.00
CA GLY A 71 2.70 25.85 11.59
C GLY A 71 1.68 25.52 10.50
N ASP A 72 1.98 24.54 9.63
CA ASP A 72 1.04 24.05 8.61
C ASP A 72 -0.07 23.24 9.25
N ILE A 73 0.24 22.49 10.32
CA ILE A 73 -0.76 21.71 11.07
C ILE A 73 -1.81 22.60 11.69
N ALA A 74 -1.41 23.74 12.27
CA ALA A 74 -2.35 24.69 12.86
C ALA A 74 -3.35 25.26 11.84
N LYS A 75 -2.96 25.35 10.56
CA LYS A 75 -3.76 25.87 9.46
C LYS A 75 -4.46 24.75 8.65
N PHE A 76 -4.39 23.52 9.09
CA PHE A 76 -4.83 22.37 8.29
C PHE A 76 -6.30 22.47 7.85
N ALA A 77 -7.21 22.87 8.75
CA ALA A 77 -8.61 23.02 8.42
C ALA A 77 -8.85 23.99 7.25
N ASP A 78 -8.11 25.12 7.22
CA ASP A 78 -8.16 26.08 6.13
C ASP A 78 -7.58 25.52 4.82
N LEU A 79 -6.50 24.73 4.93
CA LEU A 79 -5.82 24.15 3.78
C LEU A 79 -6.67 23.11 3.04
N VAL A 80 -7.62 22.48 3.72
CA VAL A 80 -8.49 21.44 3.13
C VAL A 80 -9.94 21.89 2.92
N ARG A 81 -10.29 23.13 3.26
CA ARG A 81 -11.67 23.65 3.23
C ARG A 81 -12.41 23.39 1.91
N ASP A 82 -11.73 23.54 0.77
CA ASP A 82 -12.29 23.36 -0.57
C ASP A 82 -12.14 21.92 -1.10
N ARG A 83 -11.85 20.97 -0.23
CA ARG A 83 -11.60 19.56 -0.58
C ARG A 83 -12.48 18.64 0.24
N PRO A 84 -13.70 18.31 -0.21
CA PRO A 84 -14.67 17.56 0.60
C PRO A 84 -14.15 16.18 1.01
N GLU A 85 -13.28 15.60 0.23
CA GLU A 85 -12.64 14.32 0.50
C GLU A 85 -11.15 14.35 0.13
N PHE A 86 -10.33 13.63 0.88
CA PHE A 86 -8.89 13.55 0.63
C PHE A 86 -8.25 12.37 1.38
N VAL A 87 -6.99 12.13 1.10
CA VAL A 87 -6.16 11.17 1.83
C VAL A 87 -4.96 11.89 2.41
N VAL A 88 -4.68 11.63 3.69
CA VAL A 88 -3.41 11.99 4.33
C VAL A 88 -2.53 10.78 4.42
N LYS A 89 -1.27 10.90 4.02
CA LYS A 89 -0.30 9.80 4.12
C LYS A 89 1.12 10.32 4.34
N PRO A 90 2.00 9.55 5.04
CA PRO A 90 3.41 9.90 5.18
C PRO A 90 4.13 9.75 3.84
N ALA A 91 5.06 10.69 3.53
CA ALA A 91 5.84 10.64 2.29
C ALA A 91 6.77 9.43 2.25
N LYS A 92 7.39 9.06 3.38
CA LYS A 92 8.34 7.94 3.50
C LYS A 92 7.78 6.73 4.27
N GLY A 93 6.48 6.72 4.57
CA GLY A 93 5.81 5.61 5.25
C GLY A 93 5.70 4.35 4.38
N ALA A 94 5.60 3.18 5.02
CA ALA A 94 5.47 1.89 4.39
C ALA A 94 4.27 1.10 4.92
N GLU A 95 3.84 0.07 4.20
CA GLU A 95 2.82 -0.91 4.59
C GLU A 95 1.42 -0.32 4.89
N GLY A 96 1.13 0.88 4.38
CA GLY A 96 -0.15 1.54 4.62
C GLY A 96 -0.29 2.11 6.04
N ARG A 97 0.80 2.17 6.83
CA ARG A 97 0.78 2.81 8.15
C ARG A 97 0.71 4.32 8.01
N GLY A 98 -0.05 4.96 8.90
CA GLY A 98 -0.20 6.41 8.92
C GLY A 98 -1.09 6.98 7.80
N ILE A 99 -1.83 6.13 7.07
CA ILE A 99 -2.80 6.58 6.07
C ILE A 99 -4.12 6.89 6.77
N LEU A 100 -4.64 8.10 6.55
CA LEU A 100 -5.97 8.54 6.95
C LEU A 100 -6.76 8.87 5.69
N VAL A 101 -7.88 8.19 5.48
CA VAL A 101 -8.79 8.43 4.35
C VAL A 101 -10.01 9.19 4.86
N VAL A 102 -10.13 10.46 4.50
CA VAL A 102 -11.28 11.31 4.82
C VAL A 102 -12.28 11.22 3.68
N ALA A 103 -13.52 10.86 3.99
CA ALA A 103 -14.61 10.74 3.03
C ALA A 103 -15.46 12.02 2.98
N GLU A 104 -15.60 12.72 4.10
CA GLU A 104 -16.29 13.99 4.23
C GLU A 104 -15.80 14.76 5.46
N HIS A 105 -15.95 16.06 5.50
CA HIS A 105 -15.67 16.89 6.68
C HIS A 105 -16.33 18.28 6.56
N ASP A 106 -16.48 18.93 7.72
CA ASP A 106 -16.91 20.33 7.85
C ASP A 106 -15.82 21.25 8.42
N THR A 107 -14.56 20.82 8.41
CA THR A 107 -13.36 21.48 8.98
C THR A 107 -13.23 21.37 10.51
N ALA A 108 -14.28 21.06 11.24
CA ALA A 108 -14.26 20.81 12.68
C ALA A 108 -14.25 19.29 12.97
N GLU A 109 -14.99 18.52 12.20
CA GLU A 109 -15.09 17.06 12.27
C GLU A 109 -14.78 16.43 10.91
N PHE A 110 -14.04 15.31 10.95
CA PHE A 110 -13.58 14.55 9.78
C PHE A 110 -14.11 13.14 9.85
N VAL A 111 -14.86 12.72 8.84
CA VAL A 111 -15.41 11.35 8.76
C VAL A 111 -14.51 10.51 7.87
N THR A 112 -14.00 9.42 8.42
CA THR A 112 -13.14 8.49 7.67
C THR A 112 -13.97 7.61 6.73
N SER A 113 -13.31 6.97 5.78
CA SER A 113 -13.97 5.98 4.90
C SER A 113 -14.54 4.76 5.65
N SER A 114 -14.17 4.54 6.90
CA SER A 114 -14.75 3.51 7.78
C SER A 114 -15.94 4.02 8.61
N GLY A 115 -16.29 5.30 8.49
CA GLY A 115 -17.37 5.95 9.24
C GLY A 115 -16.95 6.47 10.63
N GLU A 116 -15.68 6.40 10.97
CA GLU A 116 -15.16 6.96 12.22
C GLU A 116 -15.13 8.50 12.13
N ARG A 117 -15.56 9.16 13.20
CA ARG A 117 -15.59 10.62 13.32
C ARG A 117 -14.41 11.11 14.16
N LEU A 118 -13.59 11.94 13.57
CA LEU A 118 -12.38 12.48 14.19
C LEU A 118 -12.50 14.01 14.32
N PRO A 119 -12.36 14.56 15.52
CA PRO A 119 -12.27 16.02 15.69
C PRO A 119 -10.96 16.53 15.06
N LEU A 120 -10.92 17.81 14.68
CA LEU A 120 -9.73 18.43 14.10
C LEU A 120 -8.46 18.19 14.92
N ALA A 121 -8.56 18.21 16.25
CA ALA A 121 -7.41 17.98 17.12
C ALA A 121 -6.76 16.59 16.93
N GLU A 122 -7.55 15.55 16.68
CA GLU A 122 -7.04 14.21 16.43
C GLU A 122 -6.35 14.12 15.05
N VAL A 123 -6.91 14.78 14.04
CA VAL A 123 -6.27 14.87 12.72
C VAL A 123 -4.95 15.64 12.81
N GLN A 124 -4.92 16.74 13.57
CA GLN A 124 -3.70 17.50 13.81
C GLN A 124 -2.65 16.68 14.58
N TYR A 125 -3.07 15.89 15.57
CA TYR A 125 -2.19 14.97 16.28
C TYR A 125 -1.63 13.89 15.32
N HIS A 126 -2.48 13.33 14.44
CA HIS A 126 -2.05 12.38 13.43
C HIS A 126 -0.99 12.99 12.48
N LEU A 127 -1.20 14.23 12.02
CA LEU A 127 -0.22 14.97 11.21
C LEU A 127 1.10 15.15 11.97
N SER A 128 1.05 15.54 13.25
CA SER A 128 2.24 15.66 14.10
C SER A 128 3.00 14.35 14.23
N THR A 129 2.26 13.24 14.35
CA THR A 129 2.81 11.88 14.41
C THR A 129 3.52 11.50 13.10
N ILE A 130 2.98 11.91 11.94
CA ILE A 130 3.66 11.72 10.65
C ILE A 130 4.97 12.53 10.62
N LEU A 131 4.91 13.82 10.97
CA LEU A 131 6.08 14.70 10.92
C LEU A 131 7.20 14.21 11.85
N SER A 132 6.86 13.63 13.01
CA SER A 132 7.84 13.04 13.93
C SER A 132 8.55 11.79 13.38
N GLY A 133 8.06 11.22 12.26
CA GLY A 133 8.65 10.06 11.62
C GLY A 133 8.20 8.72 12.19
N LEU A 134 7.15 8.66 13.03
CA LEU A 134 6.67 7.41 13.63
C LEU A 134 6.31 6.35 12.58
N TYR A 135 5.87 6.76 11.39
CA TYR A 135 5.48 5.87 10.29
C TYR A 135 6.57 5.68 9.24
N SER A 136 7.69 6.40 9.37
CA SER A 136 8.77 6.39 8.39
C SER A 136 9.75 5.25 8.62
N LEU A 137 10.40 4.84 7.54
CA LEU A 137 11.52 3.91 7.63
C LEU A 137 12.64 4.54 8.48
N ALA A 138 13.12 3.79 9.46
CA ALA A 138 14.17 4.20 10.40
C ALA A 138 13.83 5.43 11.29
N GLY A 139 12.53 5.75 11.47
CA GLY A 139 12.10 6.83 12.37
C GLY A 139 12.61 8.23 11.98
N GLN A 140 12.92 8.45 10.71
CA GLN A 140 13.38 9.75 10.23
C GLN A 140 12.21 10.73 10.11
N PRO A 141 12.40 12.03 10.40
CA PRO A 141 11.39 13.05 10.16
C PRO A 141 10.81 12.96 8.77
N ASP A 142 9.49 13.12 8.67
CA ASP A 142 8.75 12.93 7.42
C ASP A 142 7.85 14.14 7.11
N ARG A 143 7.15 14.05 6.01
CA ARG A 143 6.18 15.03 5.55
C ARG A 143 4.85 14.33 5.36
N ALA A 144 3.74 15.02 5.63
CA ALA A 144 2.43 14.49 5.33
C ALA A 144 1.96 15.01 3.96
N ILE A 145 1.54 14.09 3.11
CA ILE A 145 0.95 14.39 1.81
C ILE A 145 -0.57 14.40 1.98
N VAL A 146 -1.22 15.49 1.59
CA VAL A 146 -2.67 15.58 1.42
C VAL A 146 -2.96 15.49 -0.07
N GLU A 147 -3.66 14.44 -0.48
CA GLU A 147 -3.88 14.16 -1.90
C GLU A 147 -5.31 13.72 -2.20
N GLN A 148 -5.60 13.70 -3.48
CA GLN A 148 -6.86 13.22 -4.03
C GLN A 148 -7.14 11.79 -3.58
N ARG A 149 -8.35 11.56 -3.08
CA ARG A 149 -8.86 10.22 -2.79
C ARG A 149 -9.13 9.48 -4.10
N ILE A 150 -8.59 8.26 -4.22
CA ILE A 150 -8.92 7.36 -5.32
C ILE A 150 -10.24 6.67 -5.00
N VAL A 151 -11.23 6.85 -5.85
CA VAL A 151 -12.49 6.12 -5.79
C VAL A 151 -12.33 4.80 -6.53
N ARG A 152 -12.75 3.71 -5.90
CA ARG A 152 -12.72 2.38 -6.49
C ARG A 152 -13.64 2.32 -7.71
N HIS A 153 -13.15 1.73 -8.81
CA HIS A 153 -13.98 1.47 -9.98
C HIS A 153 -15.06 0.41 -9.69
N ALA A 154 -16.27 0.62 -10.19
CA ALA A 154 -17.43 -0.26 -9.93
C ALA A 154 -17.21 -1.74 -10.30
N ALA A 155 -16.33 -2.05 -11.25
CA ALA A 155 -15.97 -3.43 -11.58
C ALA A 155 -15.45 -4.24 -10.38
N PHE A 156 -14.93 -3.57 -9.34
CA PHE A 156 -14.41 -4.23 -8.14
C PHE A 156 -15.43 -4.30 -7.00
N ASP A 157 -16.64 -3.78 -7.15
CA ASP A 157 -17.62 -3.72 -6.04
C ASP A 157 -18.03 -5.11 -5.54
N ARG A 158 -17.98 -6.13 -6.42
CA ARG A 158 -18.33 -7.51 -6.09
C ARG A 158 -17.20 -8.32 -5.46
N VAL A 159 -15.96 -7.81 -5.49
CA VAL A 159 -14.77 -8.57 -5.09
C VAL A 159 -13.83 -7.81 -4.15
N ALA A 160 -14.18 -6.59 -3.74
CA ALA A 160 -13.37 -5.80 -2.82
C ALA A 160 -14.24 -5.12 -1.77
N VAL A 161 -13.89 -5.24 -0.52
CA VAL A 161 -14.65 -4.72 0.61
C VAL A 161 -13.88 -3.61 1.32
N GLY A 162 -14.52 -2.44 1.44
CA GLY A 162 -14.05 -1.34 2.28
C GLY A 162 -12.80 -0.61 1.82
N GLY A 163 -12.24 -0.94 0.63
CA GLY A 163 -11.02 -0.30 0.16
C GLY A 163 -10.79 -0.44 -1.34
N THR A 164 -9.68 0.10 -1.81
CA THR A 164 -9.28 0.06 -3.22
C THR A 164 -8.36 -1.15 -3.46
N PRO A 165 -8.69 -2.03 -4.43
CA PRO A 165 -7.78 -3.07 -4.89
C PRO A 165 -6.49 -2.48 -5.44
N ASP A 166 -5.42 -3.26 -5.43
CA ASP A 166 -4.23 -2.92 -6.18
C ASP A 166 -3.80 -4.05 -7.12
N ILE A 167 -3.13 -3.67 -8.19
CA ILE A 167 -2.50 -4.58 -9.13
C ILE A 167 -0.99 -4.46 -8.94
N ARG A 168 -0.36 -5.58 -8.56
CA ARG A 168 1.09 -5.64 -8.41
C ARG A 168 1.69 -6.39 -9.60
N VAL A 169 2.54 -5.71 -10.34
CA VAL A 169 3.33 -6.30 -11.42
C VAL A 169 4.78 -6.40 -10.98
N VAL A 170 5.38 -7.57 -11.15
CA VAL A 170 6.81 -7.78 -10.92
C VAL A 170 7.52 -7.74 -12.26
N LEU A 171 8.51 -6.85 -12.37
CA LEU A 171 9.34 -6.72 -13.55
C LEU A 171 10.73 -7.29 -13.29
N TYR A 172 11.26 -8.01 -14.26
CA TYR A 172 12.66 -8.40 -14.30
C TYR A 172 13.32 -7.76 -15.52
N ARG A 173 14.28 -6.87 -15.30
CA ARG A 173 14.95 -6.09 -16.34
C ARG A 173 13.96 -5.41 -17.31
N CYS A 174 13.00 -4.71 -16.72
CA CYS A 174 11.91 -3.99 -17.41
C CYS A 174 10.88 -4.89 -18.13
N VAL A 175 10.98 -6.21 -18.02
CA VAL A 175 10.00 -7.15 -18.60
C VAL A 175 9.04 -7.62 -17.51
N PRO A 176 7.71 -7.51 -17.66
CA PRO A 176 6.75 -8.10 -16.75
C PRO A 176 6.87 -9.63 -16.71
N VAL A 177 7.10 -10.21 -15.53
CA VAL A 177 7.27 -11.66 -15.38
C VAL A 177 6.13 -12.31 -14.61
N MET A 178 5.45 -11.54 -13.75
CA MET A 178 4.25 -11.99 -13.04
C MET A 178 3.41 -10.80 -12.59
N ALA A 179 2.12 -11.04 -12.41
CA ALA A 179 1.21 -10.06 -11.84
C ALA A 179 0.23 -10.72 -10.86
N MET A 180 -0.26 -9.93 -9.91
CA MET A 180 -1.33 -10.31 -9.01
C MET A 180 -2.25 -9.12 -8.77
N VAL A 181 -3.53 -9.40 -8.53
CA VAL A 181 -4.47 -8.46 -7.95
C VAL A 181 -4.59 -8.74 -6.46
N ARG A 182 -4.59 -7.67 -5.65
CA ARG A 182 -4.82 -7.77 -4.20
C ARG A 182 -6.14 -7.09 -3.87
N LEU A 183 -7.02 -7.85 -3.22
CA LEU A 183 -8.39 -7.47 -2.95
C LEU A 183 -8.56 -7.24 -1.44
N PRO A 184 -8.97 -6.03 -1.02
CA PRO A 184 -9.33 -5.77 0.36
C PRO A 184 -10.49 -6.64 0.82
N THR A 185 -10.45 -7.03 2.10
CA THR A 185 -11.49 -7.77 2.81
C THR A 185 -11.91 -7.02 4.07
N ARG A 186 -12.97 -7.46 4.73
CA ARG A 186 -13.32 -6.95 6.07
C ARG A 186 -12.21 -7.18 7.07
N ALA A 187 -11.57 -8.37 7.05
CA ALA A 187 -10.46 -8.70 7.93
C ALA A 187 -9.26 -7.76 7.73
N SER A 188 -8.97 -7.35 6.49
CA SER A 188 -7.89 -6.39 6.18
C SER A 188 -8.26 -4.92 6.45
N ARG A 189 -9.50 -4.64 6.87
CA ARG A 189 -10.02 -3.28 7.10
C ARG A 189 -9.82 -2.38 5.88
N GLY A 190 -10.13 -2.88 4.69
CA GLY A 190 -10.01 -2.15 3.44
C GLY A 190 -8.58 -2.02 2.89
N ARG A 191 -7.58 -2.66 3.50
CA ARG A 191 -6.19 -2.64 3.01
C ARG A 191 -5.93 -3.79 2.06
N ALA A 192 -5.32 -3.53 0.91
CA ALA A 192 -4.91 -4.53 -0.07
C ALA A 192 -3.58 -5.21 0.32
N ASN A 193 -3.43 -5.63 1.58
CA ASN A 193 -2.20 -6.22 2.12
C ASN A 193 -2.45 -7.65 2.61
N LEU A 194 -1.77 -8.65 2.02
CA LEU A 194 -1.92 -10.07 2.37
C LEU A 194 -1.65 -10.34 3.84
N HIS A 195 -0.61 -9.72 4.41
CA HIS A 195 -0.27 -9.91 5.83
C HIS A 195 -1.34 -9.38 6.78
N GLN A 196 -2.24 -8.54 6.28
CA GLN A 196 -3.36 -7.96 7.03
C GLN A 196 -4.70 -8.64 6.71
N GLY A 197 -4.69 -9.72 5.92
CA GLY A 197 -5.89 -10.49 5.62
C GLY A 197 -6.56 -10.19 4.28
N ALA A 198 -5.91 -9.44 3.38
CA ALA A 198 -6.37 -9.29 2.01
C ALA A 198 -6.24 -10.60 1.22
N VAL A 199 -7.02 -10.74 0.16
CA VAL A 199 -6.89 -11.81 -0.82
C VAL A 199 -5.90 -11.38 -1.91
N ALA A 200 -5.05 -12.29 -2.37
CA ALA A 200 -4.31 -12.11 -3.62
C ALA A 200 -4.68 -13.21 -4.61
N ALA A 201 -4.89 -12.84 -5.86
CA ALA A 201 -5.02 -13.77 -6.95
C ALA A 201 -3.99 -13.45 -8.03
N ALA A 202 -3.38 -14.50 -8.60
CA ALA A 202 -2.48 -14.34 -9.72
C ALA A 202 -3.25 -13.82 -10.95
N VAL A 203 -2.57 -13.05 -11.80
CA VAL A 203 -3.11 -12.53 -13.06
C VAL A 203 -2.27 -13.06 -14.21
N HIS A 204 -2.91 -13.70 -15.17
CA HIS A 204 -2.25 -14.13 -16.39
C HIS A 204 -1.91 -12.92 -17.26
N LEU A 205 -0.63 -12.66 -17.48
CA LEU A 205 -0.14 -11.42 -18.12
C LEU A 205 -0.71 -11.19 -19.53
N GLY A 206 -0.95 -12.25 -20.28
CA GLY A 206 -1.43 -12.14 -21.67
C GLY A 206 -2.95 -11.94 -21.79
N THR A 207 -3.75 -12.43 -20.83
CA THR A 207 -5.21 -12.43 -20.93
C THR A 207 -5.91 -11.60 -19.85
N GLY A 208 -5.19 -11.23 -18.78
CA GLY A 208 -5.79 -10.56 -17.62
C GLY A 208 -6.65 -11.46 -16.72
N VAL A 209 -6.80 -12.74 -17.04
CA VAL A 209 -7.60 -13.68 -16.25
C VAL A 209 -6.94 -13.96 -14.90
N THR A 210 -7.72 -13.91 -13.83
CA THR A 210 -7.27 -14.21 -12.47
C THR A 210 -7.39 -15.69 -12.14
N PHE A 211 -6.46 -16.21 -11.35
CA PHE A 211 -6.47 -17.60 -10.88
C PHE A 211 -5.75 -17.74 -9.53
N GLY A 212 -6.03 -18.83 -8.81
CA GLY A 212 -5.30 -19.22 -7.61
C GLY A 212 -5.36 -18.22 -6.46
N GLY A 213 -6.56 -17.97 -5.92
CA GLY A 213 -6.72 -17.06 -4.77
C GLY A 213 -6.03 -17.56 -3.49
N VAL A 214 -5.36 -16.65 -2.76
CA VAL A 214 -4.69 -16.92 -1.48
C VAL A 214 -5.07 -15.85 -0.46
N CYS A 215 -5.40 -16.27 0.76
CA CYS A 215 -5.59 -15.39 1.91
C CYS A 215 -4.95 -16.04 3.14
N GLN A 216 -4.17 -15.29 3.92
CA GLN A 216 -3.52 -15.79 5.14
C GLN A 216 -2.81 -17.14 4.94
N ASN A 217 -2.05 -17.28 3.86
CA ASN A 217 -1.31 -18.50 3.47
C ASN A 217 -2.20 -19.74 3.17
N ARG A 218 -3.49 -19.56 2.94
CA ARG A 218 -4.42 -20.61 2.53
C ARG A 218 -4.93 -20.34 1.12
N THR A 219 -5.00 -21.39 0.30
CA THR A 219 -5.67 -21.31 -1.00
C THR A 219 -7.16 -21.14 -0.79
N MET A 220 -7.79 -20.32 -1.63
CA MET A 220 -9.20 -20.00 -1.56
C MET A 220 -9.87 -20.24 -2.91
N VAL A 221 -11.09 -20.75 -2.86
CA VAL A 221 -11.95 -20.92 -4.06
C VAL A 221 -12.87 -19.72 -4.23
N ASN A 222 -13.36 -19.17 -3.11
CA ASN A 222 -14.27 -18.02 -3.10
C ASN A 222 -13.65 -16.88 -2.26
N HIS A 223 -14.10 -15.63 -2.51
CA HIS A 223 -13.78 -14.50 -1.65
C HIS A 223 -14.37 -14.73 -0.24
N PRO A 224 -13.68 -14.34 0.85
CA PRO A 224 -14.11 -14.65 2.22
C PRO A 224 -15.31 -13.82 2.70
N ASP A 225 -15.65 -12.71 2.01
CA ASP A 225 -16.74 -11.80 2.40
C ASP A 225 -17.92 -11.89 1.44
#